data_d292aaa625eb5698ccfb95ac0d526d4c
#
_entry.id   d292aaa625eb5698ccfb95ac0d526d4c
#
_cell.length_a   1.000
_cell.length_b   1.000
_cell.length_c   1.000
_cell.angle_alpha   90.00
_cell.angle_beta   90.00
_cell.angle_gamma   90.00
#
_symmetry.space_group_name_H-M   'P 1'
#
loop_
_entity.id
_entity.type
_entity.pdbx_description
1 polymer ?
#
loop_
_entity_poly.entity_id
_entity_poly.type
_entity_poly.pdbx_seq_one_letter_code
_entity_poly.pdbx_strand_id
1 'polypeptide(L)'
;GNKKELAESIGMVTEHDIAILPRGGGMSYTSGYLSNRQSVMVDMCRMTDIIEINLEDMYVTVEAGCRWVDLYEALKDKNVKTPMWGTLSGLKASIGGGASQNSVFFGSGQNGAMSDSIIGMEVVTSNGKIVTTGSGAIENGTPFFRHFGPDLTGLFTGDTGALGVKATLTLKLVPDRPEKRFVSFNFDDHSGMLKAIAVVARENLASECFGFDPFLQKQRMKRETLAKDIKTLGKVIG
;
A
#
# COMPACT_ATOMS: atom_id res chain seq x y z
N GLY A 1 5.81 10.53 16.65
CA GLY A 1 5.61 9.30 17.42
C GLY A 1 6.55 8.23 16.94
N ASN A 2 6.75 7.24 17.75
CA ASN A 2 7.55 6.07 17.42
C ASN A 2 6.78 4.78 17.74
N LYS A 3 7.28 3.62 17.32
CA LYS A 3 6.58 2.33 17.50
C LYS A 3 6.35 1.95 18.97
N LYS A 4 7.18 2.42 19.92
CA LYS A 4 6.99 2.15 21.35
C LYS A 4 5.82 2.97 21.90
N GLU A 5 5.78 4.28 21.62
CA GLU A 5 4.64 5.13 21.98
C GLU A 5 3.33 4.63 21.36
N LEU A 6 3.38 4.16 20.11
CA LEU A 6 2.24 3.54 19.44
C LEU A 6 1.76 2.30 20.22
N ALA A 7 2.68 1.41 20.61
CA ALA A 7 2.38 0.18 21.34
C ALA A 7 1.76 0.48 22.73
N GLU A 8 2.36 1.38 23.48
CA GLU A 8 1.86 1.84 24.78
C GLU A 8 0.46 2.46 24.67
N SER A 9 0.25 3.32 23.67
CA SER A 9 -1.04 3.97 23.44
C SER A 9 -2.14 2.96 23.08
N ILE A 10 -1.83 1.98 22.23
CA ILE A 10 -2.79 0.94 21.84
C ILE A 10 -3.14 0.08 23.06
N GLY A 11 -2.15 -0.40 23.82
CA GLY A 11 -2.37 -1.18 25.03
C GLY A 11 -3.29 -0.46 26.03
N MET A 12 -2.97 0.80 26.31
CA MET A 12 -3.76 1.63 27.23
C MET A 12 -5.23 1.79 26.77
N VAL A 13 -5.46 2.06 25.49
CA VAL A 13 -6.82 2.27 24.95
C VAL A 13 -7.63 0.98 24.99
N THR A 14 -7.02 -0.14 24.62
CA THR A 14 -7.71 -1.43 24.59
C THR A 14 -7.98 -2.03 25.97
N GLU A 15 -7.17 -1.73 26.98
CA GLU A 15 -7.44 -2.06 28.38
C GLU A 15 -8.76 -1.47 28.88
N HIS A 16 -9.24 -0.39 28.25
CA HIS A 16 -10.52 0.25 28.57
C HIS A 16 -11.68 -0.21 27.65
N ASP A 17 -11.50 -1.31 26.92
CA ASP A 17 -12.48 -1.85 25.93
C ASP A 17 -12.86 -0.83 24.84
N ILE A 18 -11.96 0.08 24.49
CA ILE A 18 -12.14 1.06 23.41
C ILE A 18 -11.54 0.51 22.14
N ALA A 19 -12.31 0.55 21.05
CA ALA A 19 -11.85 0.07 19.75
C ALA A 19 -10.78 0.98 19.15
N ILE A 20 -9.81 0.37 18.45
CA ILE A 20 -8.79 1.07 17.69
C ILE A 20 -9.17 1.07 16.21
N LEU A 21 -9.03 2.22 15.55
CA LEU A 21 -9.21 2.40 14.12
C LEU A 21 -7.92 2.94 13.51
N PRO A 22 -7.08 2.10 12.91
CA PRO A 22 -5.89 2.59 12.22
C PRO A 22 -6.28 3.33 10.93
N ARG A 23 -5.66 4.50 10.71
CA ARG A 23 -5.86 5.31 9.53
C ARG A 23 -4.51 5.68 8.93
N GLY A 24 -4.30 5.32 7.66
CA GLY A 24 -3.20 5.83 6.84
C GLY A 24 -3.61 7.08 6.06
N GLY A 25 -3.40 7.12 4.76
CA GLY A 25 -3.78 8.24 3.91
C GLY A 25 -5.28 8.49 3.73
N GLY A 26 -6.16 7.65 4.31
CA GLY A 26 -7.62 7.80 4.22
C GLY A 26 -8.19 7.59 2.81
N MET A 27 -7.49 6.84 1.96
CA MET A 27 -7.83 6.66 0.54
C MET A 27 -8.58 5.35 0.24
N SER A 28 -8.99 4.61 1.28
CA SER A 28 -9.72 3.35 1.12
C SER A 28 -11.16 3.58 0.62
N TYR A 29 -11.58 2.80 -0.35
CA TYR A 29 -12.97 2.77 -0.82
C TYR A 29 -13.91 2.02 0.13
N THR A 30 -13.37 1.20 1.04
CA THR A 30 -14.15 0.40 1.99
C THR A 30 -14.55 1.16 3.24
N SER A 31 -14.08 2.40 3.39
CA SER A 31 -14.33 3.24 4.58
C SER A 31 -13.96 2.56 5.90
N GLY A 32 -12.95 1.67 5.89
CA GLY A 32 -12.52 0.87 7.04
C GLY A 32 -12.02 1.68 8.25
N TYR A 33 -11.85 2.98 8.09
CA TYR A 33 -11.52 3.93 9.16
C TYR A 33 -12.74 4.62 9.77
N LEU A 34 -13.96 4.20 9.42
CA LEU A 34 -15.20 4.67 10.06
C LEU A 34 -15.65 3.67 11.11
N SER A 35 -16.15 4.17 12.23
CA SER A 35 -16.71 3.36 13.31
C SER A 35 -18.16 3.72 13.59
N ASN A 36 -18.92 2.73 13.98
CA ASN A 36 -20.28 2.86 14.50
C ASN A 36 -20.37 2.77 16.04
N ARG A 37 -19.21 2.70 16.71
CA ARG A 37 -19.09 2.66 18.17
C ARG A 37 -17.98 3.59 18.66
N GLN A 38 -17.92 3.79 19.98
CA GLN A 38 -16.80 4.53 20.59
C GLN A 38 -15.47 3.91 20.20
N SER A 39 -14.56 4.72 19.70
CA SER A 39 -13.29 4.26 19.19
C SER A 39 -12.25 5.37 19.19
N VAL A 40 -10.97 5.00 19.21
CA VAL A 40 -9.84 5.90 19.03
C VAL A 40 -9.27 5.70 17.62
N MET A 41 -9.21 6.77 16.85
CA MET A 41 -8.52 6.74 15.54
C MET A 41 -7.04 6.95 15.76
N VAL A 42 -6.25 5.99 15.29
CA VAL A 42 -4.78 6.06 15.29
C VAL A 42 -4.33 6.50 13.90
N ASP A 43 -3.98 7.78 13.79
CA ASP A 43 -3.51 8.37 12.53
C ASP A 43 -2.01 8.11 12.36
N MET A 44 -1.66 7.33 11.34
CA MET A 44 -0.28 6.91 11.04
C MET A 44 0.49 7.94 10.20
N CYS A 45 -0.12 9.07 9.82
CA CYS A 45 0.49 10.06 8.93
C CYS A 45 1.75 10.75 9.50
N ARG A 46 2.10 10.51 10.75
CA ARG A 46 3.34 11.00 11.39
C ARG A 46 4.44 9.96 11.53
N MET A 47 4.18 8.72 11.13
CA MET A 47 5.15 7.62 11.05
C MET A 47 5.48 7.38 9.58
N THR A 48 6.38 8.18 9.02
CA THR A 48 6.61 8.28 7.57
C THR A 48 8.03 7.98 7.14
N ASP A 49 8.90 7.60 8.07
CA ASP A 49 10.32 7.43 7.77
C ASP A 49 10.58 6.23 6.85
N ILE A 50 11.54 6.42 5.96
CA ILE A 50 12.20 5.33 5.23
C ILE A 50 13.40 4.94 6.08
N ILE A 51 13.25 3.83 6.82
CA ILE A 51 14.20 3.41 7.85
C ILE A 51 15.49 2.88 7.24
N GLU A 52 15.37 2.07 6.18
CA GLU A 52 16.51 1.44 5.52
C GLU A 52 16.20 1.20 4.05
N ILE A 53 17.18 1.44 3.18
CA ILE A 53 17.18 0.97 1.79
C ILE A 53 18.42 0.10 1.63
N ASN A 54 18.24 -1.20 1.53
CA ASN A 54 19.31 -2.17 1.34
C ASN A 54 19.33 -2.61 -0.13
N LEU A 55 20.33 -2.11 -0.86
CA LEU A 55 20.48 -2.42 -2.29
C LEU A 55 21.25 -3.73 -2.53
N GLU A 56 21.94 -4.24 -1.55
CA GLU A 56 22.66 -5.51 -1.63
C GLU A 56 21.67 -6.67 -1.51
N ASP A 57 20.83 -6.64 -0.47
CA ASP A 57 19.81 -7.67 -0.21
C ASP A 57 18.46 -7.36 -0.85
N MET A 58 18.35 -6.23 -1.57
CA MET A 58 17.19 -5.83 -2.36
C MET A 58 15.90 -5.73 -1.54
N TYR A 59 15.93 -4.97 -0.45
CA TYR A 59 14.73 -4.62 0.31
C TYR A 59 14.74 -3.15 0.78
N VAL A 60 13.58 -2.68 1.18
CA VAL A 60 13.37 -1.38 1.83
C VAL A 60 12.45 -1.53 3.03
N THR A 61 12.83 -0.95 4.16
CA THR A 61 12.00 -0.90 5.37
C THR A 61 11.49 0.52 5.58
N VAL A 62 10.17 0.64 5.75
CA VAL A 62 9.49 1.91 5.93
C VAL A 62 8.53 1.88 7.10
N GLU A 63 8.24 3.03 7.68
CA GLU A 63 7.10 3.20 8.58
C GLU A 63 5.78 3.12 7.83
N ALA A 64 4.72 2.66 8.50
CA ALA A 64 3.44 2.35 7.87
C ALA A 64 2.71 3.57 7.28
N GLY A 65 2.97 4.77 7.77
CA GLY A 65 2.46 6.02 7.25
C GLY A 65 3.21 6.58 6.05
N CYS A 66 4.37 6.01 5.69
CA CYS A 66 5.11 6.39 4.50
C CYS A 66 4.20 6.31 3.25
N ARG A 67 4.20 7.36 2.42
CA ARG A 67 3.36 7.40 1.22
C ARG A 67 4.09 6.77 0.04
N TRP A 68 3.32 6.25 -0.91
CA TRP A 68 3.89 5.70 -2.13
C TRP A 68 4.75 6.69 -2.90
N VAL A 69 4.36 7.98 -2.94
CA VAL A 69 5.13 9.02 -3.60
C VAL A 69 6.49 9.25 -2.92
N ASP A 70 6.53 9.23 -1.60
CA ASP A 70 7.78 9.45 -0.86
C ASP A 70 8.76 8.29 -1.07
N LEU A 71 8.25 7.06 -1.08
CA LEU A 71 9.05 5.87 -1.40
C LEU A 71 9.54 5.90 -2.85
N TYR A 72 8.68 6.28 -3.81
CA TYR A 72 9.07 6.43 -5.20
C TYR A 72 10.22 7.44 -5.37
N GLU A 73 10.11 8.62 -4.76
CA GLU A 73 11.14 9.66 -4.81
C GLU A 73 12.48 9.17 -4.23
N ALA A 74 12.44 8.37 -3.16
CA ALA A 74 13.64 7.83 -2.53
C ALA A 74 14.33 6.73 -3.37
N LEU A 75 13.59 6.02 -4.23
CA LEU A 75 14.10 4.89 -5.00
C LEU A 75 14.43 5.23 -6.46
N LYS A 76 13.82 6.26 -7.07
CA LYS A 76 13.88 6.56 -8.50
C LYS A 76 15.31 6.67 -9.06
N ASP A 77 16.24 7.25 -8.30
CA ASP A 77 17.63 7.46 -8.74
C ASP A 77 18.54 6.26 -8.38
N LYS A 78 17.99 5.19 -7.83
CA LYS A 78 18.71 3.98 -7.40
C LYS A 78 18.50 2.81 -8.38
N ASN A 79 17.75 3.01 -9.46
CA ASN A 79 17.40 1.98 -10.45
C ASN A 79 16.68 0.76 -9.86
N VAL A 80 15.96 0.95 -8.78
CA VAL A 80 15.14 -0.09 -8.11
C VAL A 80 13.76 0.42 -7.81
N LYS A 81 12.82 -0.50 -7.67
CA LYS A 81 11.44 -0.25 -7.23
C LYS A 81 10.90 -1.44 -6.46
N THR A 82 9.80 -1.24 -5.76
CA THR A 82 9.01 -2.36 -5.24
C THR A 82 8.26 -3.05 -6.38
N PRO A 83 7.99 -4.38 -6.33
CA PRO A 83 7.25 -5.09 -7.37
C PRO A 83 5.87 -4.47 -7.63
N MET A 84 5.02 -4.38 -6.61
CA MET A 84 3.87 -3.47 -6.60
C MET A 84 4.40 -2.10 -6.12
N TRP A 85 4.37 -1.09 -6.98
CA TRP A 85 5.05 0.18 -6.74
C TRP A 85 4.10 1.38 -6.58
N GLY A 86 2.82 1.14 -6.39
CA GLY A 86 1.90 2.18 -6.02
C GLY A 86 0.44 1.93 -6.36
N THR A 87 -0.38 2.85 -5.90
CA THR A 87 -1.81 2.95 -6.17
C THR A 87 -2.11 4.21 -6.96
N LEU A 88 -3.30 4.33 -7.57
CA LEU A 88 -3.75 5.58 -8.23
C LEU A 88 -3.75 6.78 -7.27
N SER A 89 -3.97 6.53 -5.99
CA SER A 89 -3.99 7.53 -4.93
C SER A 89 -2.63 7.71 -4.23
N GLY A 90 -1.54 7.25 -4.85
CA GLY A 90 -0.20 7.18 -4.25
C GLY A 90 0.38 8.49 -3.72
N LEU A 91 -0.15 9.64 -4.15
CA LEU A 91 0.19 10.94 -3.57
C LEU A 91 -0.24 11.07 -2.09
N LYS A 92 -1.24 10.31 -1.65
CA LYS A 92 -1.78 10.35 -0.29
C LYS A 92 -1.82 8.98 0.38
N ALA A 93 -2.00 7.90 -0.39
CA ALA A 93 -2.08 6.55 0.13
C ALA A 93 -0.77 6.15 0.80
N SER A 94 -0.89 5.60 2.02
CA SER A 94 0.24 5.07 2.78
C SER A 94 0.50 3.60 2.46
N ILE A 95 1.75 3.18 2.66
CA ILE A 95 2.19 1.79 2.45
C ILE A 95 1.49 0.84 3.42
N GLY A 96 1.36 1.21 4.70
CA GLY A 96 0.61 0.42 5.68
C GLY A 96 -0.87 0.27 5.34
N GLY A 97 -1.50 1.33 4.79
CA GLY A 97 -2.86 1.25 4.26
C GLY A 97 -2.95 0.31 3.05
N GLY A 98 -1.98 0.36 2.15
CA GLY A 98 -1.86 -0.56 1.02
C GLY A 98 -1.78 -2.02 1.45
N ALA A 99 -0.98 -2.32 2.48
CA ALA A 99 -0.86 -3.66 3.06
C ALA A 99 -2.17 -4.12 3.70
N SER A 100 -2.80 -3.26 4.50
CA SER A 100 -4.06 -3.58 5.19
C SER A 100 -5.22 -3.85 4.22
N GLN A 101 -5.22 -3.22 3.04
CA GLN A 101 -6.22 -3.44 1.99
C GLN A 101 -5.79 -4.49 0.95
N ASN A 102 -4.58 -5.02 1.06
CA ASN A 102 -3.95 -5.85 0.03
C ASN A 102 -4.10 -5.24 -1.36
N SER A 103 -3.66 -4.00 -1.50
CA SER A 103 -3.88 -3.19 -2.70
C SER A 103 -3.32 -3.85 -3.96
N VAL A 104 -4.03 -3.65 -5.07
CA VAL A 104 -3.62 -4.04 -6.42
C VAL A 104 -3.66 -2.79 -7.29
N PHE A 105 -2.59 -2.50 -8.00
CA PHE A 105 -2.53 -1.54 -9.11
C PHE A 105 -1.16 -1.60 -9.79
N PHE A 106 -0.39 -0.51 -9.77
CA PHE A 106 0.89 -0.43 -10.51
C PHE A 106 1.89 -1.52 -10.08
N GLY A 107 2.27 -2.39 -11.00
CA GLY A 107 3.13 -3.55 -10.81
C GLY A 107 2.38 -4.86 -10.59
N SER A 108 1.09 -4.80 -10.26
CA SER A 108 0.30 -5.99 -9.92
C SER A 108 0.06 -6.91 -11.12
N GLY A 109 0.03 -6.38 -12.33
CA GLY A 109 -0.16 -7.19 -13.54
C GLY A 109 0.92 -8.24 -13.73
N GLN A 110 2.12 -7.98 -13.26
CA GLN A 110 3.26 -8.88 -13.33
C GLN A 110 3.63 -9.52 -11.99
N ASN A 111 3.48 -8.79 -10.90
CA ASN A 111 4.10 -9.15 -9.62
C ASN A 111 3.08 -9.49 -8.51
N GLY A 112 1.79 -9.52 -8.84
CA GLY A 112 0.75 -9.81 -7.86
C GLY A 112 0.34 -8.61 -6.98
N ALA A 113 -0.35 -8.89 -5.90
CA ALA A 113 -0.87 -7.89 -5.00
C ALA A 113 0.22 -7.30 -4.07
N MET A 114 -0.14 -6.33 -3.26
CA MET A 114 0.75 -5.74 -2.24
C MET A 114 1.36 -6.81 -1.33
N SER A 115 0.59 -7.84 -0.94
CA SER A 115 1.07 -8.95 -0.13
C SER A 115 2.29 -9.66 -0.71
N ASP A 116 2.39 -9.74 -2.03
CA ASP A 116 3.51 -10.42 -2.72
C ASP A 116 4.80 -9.60 -2.71
N SER A 117 4.68 -8.31 -2.40
CA SER A 117 5.83 -7.40 -2.24
C SER A 117 6.37 -7.35 -0.81
N ILE A 118 5.59 -7.76 0.20
CA ILE A 118 5.94 -7.65 1.62
C ILE A 118 6.71 -8.89 2.06
N ILE A 119 7.86 -8.70 2.68
CA ILE A 119 8.71 -9.77 3.23
C ILE A 119 8.74 -9.80 4.75
N GLY A 120 8.31 -8.74 5.42
CA GLY A 120 8.19 -8.69 6.87
C GLY A 120 7.50 -7.41 7.32
N MET A 121 7.07 -7.40 8.57
CA MET A 121 6.49 -6.21 9.20
C MET A 121 6.58 -6.30 10.73
N GLU A 122 6.48 -5.14 11.38
CA GLU A 122 6.21 -5.05 12.80
C GLU A 122 4.77 -4.58 13.00
N VAL A 123 4.02 -5.30 13.79
CA VAL A 123 2.60 -5.07 14.04
C VAL A 123 2.35 -4.93 15.54
N VAL A 124 1.67 -3.87 15.92
CA VAL A 124 1.19 -3.69 17.30
C VAL A 124 -0.16 -4.37 17.44
N THR A 125 -0.22 -5.36 18.32
CA THR A 125 -1.44 -6.09 18.67
C THR A 125 -2.24 -5.37 19.75
N SER A 126 -3.48 -5.78 19.97
CA SER A 126 -4.40 -5.14 20.92
C SER A 126 -3.88 -5.05 22.36
N ASN A 127 -2.98 -5.94 22.77
CA ASN A 127 -2.37 -5.90 24.11
C ASN A 127 -1.08 -5.03 24.18
N GLY A 128 -0.86 -4.15 23.19
CA GLY A 128 0.29 -3.28 23.13
C GLY A 128 1.63 -3.98 22.86
N LYS A 129 1.63 -5.25 22.44
CA LYS A 129 2.86 -5.96 22.08
C LYS A 129 3.19 -5.78 20.62
N ILE A 130 4.48 -5.65 20.34
CA ILE A 130 4.99 -5.60 18.96
C ILE A 130 5.32 -7.03 18.54
N VAL A 131 4.72 -7.47 17.44
CA VAL A 131 5.01 -8.74 16.79
C VAL A 131 5.79 -8.46 15.51
N THR A 132 6.97 -9.04 15.39
CA THR A 132 7.78 -9.00 14.16
C THR A 132 7.52 -10.26 13.35
N THR A 133 7.40 -10.13 12.03
CA THR A 133 7.11 -11.24 11.11
C THR A 133 8.26 -11.46 10.11
N GLY A 134 8.25 -12.60 9.44
CA GLY A 134 9.33 -12.98 8.51
C GLY A 134 10.65 -13.28 9.24
N SER A 135 11.75 -13.29 8.51
CA SER A 135 13.09 -13.57 9.06
C SER A 135 13.58 -12.52 10.06
N GLY A 136 13.04 -11.32 10.04
CA GLY A 136 13.30 -10.28 11.04
C GLY A 136 12.81 -10.61 12.44
N ALA A 137 11.99 -11.65 12.61
CA ALA A 137 11.55 -12.15 13.92
C ALA A 137 12.63 -12.95 14.67
N ILE A 138 13.70 -13.35 14.02
CA ILE A 138 14.84 -14.03 14.65
C ILE A 138 15.64 -13.00 15.43
N GLU A 139 16.15 -13.39 16.58
CA GLU A 139 17.07 -12.56 17.36
C GLU A 139 18.30 -12.19 16.51
N ASN A 140 18.55 -10.89 16.37
CA ASN A 140 19.55 -10.31 15.46
C ASN A 140 19.35 -10.66 13.98
N GLY A 141 18.16 -11.12 13.59
CA GLY A 141 17.81 -11.40 12.20
C GLY A 141 17.56 -10.14 11.38
N THR A 142 17.81 -10.25 10.07
CA THR A 142 17.45 -9.22 9.09
C THR A 142 16.13 -9.57 8.41
N PRO A 143 15.33 -8.60 7.99
CA PRO A 143 14.05 -8.84 7.31
C PRO A 143 14.26 -9.23 5.84
N PHE A 144 14.99 -10.32 5.60
CA PHE A 144 15.46 -10.73 4.28
C PHE A 144 14.44 -11.57 3.50
N PHE A 145 13.67 -12.43 4.17
CA PHE A 145 12.64 -13.24 3.53
C PHE A 145 11.40 -13.45 4.41
N ARG A 146 10.29 -13.70 3.76
CA ARG A 146 8.96 -13.74 4.37
C ARG A 146 8.66 -15.09 5.07
N HIS A 147 8.99 -16.20 4.43
CA HIS A 147 8.55 -17.51 4.84
C HIS A 147 9.53 -18.16 5.82
N PHE A 148 9.47 -17.71 7.08
CA PHE A 148 10.20 -18.27 8.19
C PHE A 148 9.20 -18.83 9.21
N GLY A 149 8.95 -20.15 9.14
CA GLY A 149 7.84 -20.78 9.84
C GLY A 149 6.48 -20.49 9.19
N PRO A 150 5.37 -20.44 9.96
CA PRO A 150 4.08 -20.03 9.47
C PRO A 150 4.10 -18.59 8.93
N ASP A 151 3.35 -18.34 7.84
CA ASP A 151 3.30 -17.02 7.23
C ASP A 151 2.48 -16.01 8.07
N LEU A 152 3.07 -15.48 9.13
CA LEU A 152 2.47 -14.43 9.94
C LEU A 152 2.37 -13.09 9.18
N THR A 153 3.24 -12.85 8.21
CA THR A 153 3.15 -11.66 7.35
C THR A 153 1.84 -11.67 6.56
N GLY A 154 1.46 -12.83 6.03
CA GLY A 154 0.19 -13.02 5.34
C GLY A 154 -1.02 -12.81 6.25
N LEU A 155 -0.93 -13.19 7.52
CA LEU A 155 -2.01 -12.99 8.50
C LEU A 155 -2.40 -11.52 8.65
N PHE A 156 -1.41 -10.63 8.65
CA PHE A 156 -1.62 -9.18 8.82
C PHE A 156 -1.77 -8.42 7.49
N THR A 157 -1.88 -9.11 6.37
CA THR A 157 -2.06 -8.50 5.05
C THR A 157 -3.51 -8.69 4.58
N GLY A 158 -4.17 -7.63 4.12
CA GLY A 158 -5.58 -7.70 3.72
C GLY A 158 -6.57 -7.80 4.89
N ASP A 159 -6.11 -7.56 6.11
CA ASP A 159 -6.88 -7.63 7.35
C ASP A 159 -7.72 -6.38 7.63
N THR A 160 -7.67 -5.38 6.75
CA THR A 160 -8.27 -4.04 6.93
C THR A 160 -7.85 -3.32 8.22
N GLY A 161 -6.76 -3.78 8.86
CA GLY A 161 -6.28 -3.28 10.16
C GLY A 161 -6.95 -3.93 11.37
N ALA A 162 -7.75 -4.98 11.18
CA ALA A 162 -8.52 -5.62 12.24
C ALA A 162 -7.66 -6.45 13.21
N LEU A 163 -6.56 -7.02 12.72
CA LEU A 163 -5.71 -7.91 13.53
C LEU A 163 -4.56 -7.19 14.25
N GLY A 164 -4.28 -5.95 13.85
CA GLY A 164 -3.26 -5.12 14.48
C GLY A 164 -2.88 -3.89 13.67
N VAL A 165 -2.20 -2.96 14.34
CA VAL A 165 -1.72 -1.73 13.74
C VAL A 165 -0.30 -1.93 13.23
N LYS A 166 -0.10 -1.85 11.91
CA LYS A 166 1.23 -1.98 11.30
C LYS A 166 2.07 -0.76 11.68
N ALA A 167 3.22 -0.97 12.27
CA ALA A 167 4.18 0.07 12.61
C ALA A 167 5.20 0.25 11.49
N THR A 168 5.83 -0.84 11.04
CA THR A 168 6.81 -0.85 9.95
C THR A 168 6.51 -1.97 8.96
N LEU A 169 6.96 -1.79 7.73
CA LEU A 169 6.87 -2.81 6.68
C LEU A 169 8.21 -2.90 5.94
N THR A 170 8.63 -4.11 5.64
CA THR A 170 9.76 -4.38 4.75
C THR A 170 9.24 -4.93 3.43
N LEU A 171 9.60 -4.25 2.34
CA LEU A 171 9.23 -4.58 0.98
C LEU A 171 10.45 -5.05 0.21
N LYS A 172 10.32 -6.10 -0.57
CA LYS A 172 11.37 -6.48 -1.51
C LYS A 172 11.54 -5.41 -2.59
N LEU A 173 12.75 -5.29 -3.11
CA LEU A 173 13.09 -4.45 -4.26
C LEU A 173 13.32 -5.33 -5.49
N VAL A 174 13.06 -4.76 -6.65
CA VAL A 174 13.41 -5.33 -7.96
C VAL A 174 14.08 -4.25 -8.79
N PRO A 175 14.95 -4.59 -9.75
CA PRO A 175 15.51 -3.61 -10.67
C PRO A 175 14.40 -2.84 -11.40
N ASP A 176 14.50 -1.52 -11.45
CA ASP A 176 13.64 -0.71 -12.33
C ASP A 176 14.29 -0.61 -13.71
N ARG A 177 13.50 -0.89 -14.73
CA ARG A 177 13.98 -0.79 -16.11
C ARG A 177 13.98 0.68 -16.53
N PRO A 178 15.07 1.19 -17.11
CA PRO A 178 15.16 2.60 -17.48
C PRO A 178 14.18 2.98 -18.57
N GLU A 179 13.89 2.06 -19.49
CA GLU A 179 12.95 2.29 -20.58
C GLU A 179 11.57 1.74 -20.28
N LYS A 180 10.56 2.59 -20.46
CA LYS A 180 9.15 2.26 -20.32
C LYS A 180 8.41 2.60 -21.60
N ARG A 181 7.52 1.71 -22.05
CA ARG A 181 6.65 1.91 -23.21
C ARG A 181 5.21 1.77 -22.77
N PHE A 182 4.38 2.65 -23.28
CA PHE A 182 2.94 2.66 -23.01
C PHE A 182 2.21 2.47 -24.33
N VAL A 183 1.27 1.55 -24.36
CA VAL A 183 0.43 1.27 -25.52
C VAL A 183 -1.02 1.22 -25.10
N SER A 184 -1.91 1.64 -25.99
CA SER A 184 -3.35 1.59 -25.78
C SER A 184 -4.04 1.02 -27.01
N PHE A 185 -5.06 0.19 -26.78
CA PHE A 185 -5.84 -0.43 -27.82
C PHE A 185 -7.33 -0.18 -27.57
N ASN A 186 -8.09 -0.03 -28.64
CA ASN A 186 -9.54 -0.01 -28.59
C ASN A 186 -10.07 -1.37 -29.02
N PHE A 187 -11.15 -1.81 -28.40
CA PHE A 187 -11.85 -3.07 -28.69
C PHE A 187 -13.32 -2.76 -28.96
N ASP A 188 -13.93 -3.48 -29.92
CA ASP A 188 -15.33 -3.31 -30.25
C ASP A 188 -16.24 -3.90 -29.17
N ASP A 189 -15.76 -4.89 -28.41
CA ASP A 189 -16.49 -5.55 -27.36
C ASP A 189 -15.60 -5.99 -26.17
N HIS A 190 -16.25 -6.27 -25.05
CA HIS A 190 -15.59 -6.73 -23.82
C HIS A 190 -14.88 -8.09 -24.00
N SER A 191 -15.44 -9.00 -24.81
CA SER A 191 -14.85 -10.33 -24.98
C SER A 191 -13.48 -10.26 -25.65
N GLY A 192 -13.35 -9.42 -26.69
CA GLY A 192 -12.09 -9.17 -27.37
C GLY A 192 -11.06 -8.55 -26.43
N MET A 193 -11.45 -7.56 -25.63
CA MET A 193 -10.58 -6.94 -24.65
C MET A 193 -10.10 -7.94 -23.59
N LEU A 194 -10.99 -8.74 -23.02
CA LEU A 194 -10.64 -9.73 -21.99
C LEU A 194 -9.72 -10.83 -22.53
N LYS A 195 -9.93 -11.28 -23.77
CA LYS A 195 -9.03 -12.23 -24.44
C LYS A 195 -7.63 -11.66 -24.63
N ALA A 196 -7.52 -10.39 -25.04
CA ALA A 196 -6.24 -9.72 -25.21
C ALA A 196 -5.51 -9.56 -23.85
N ILE A 197 -6.20 -9.10 -22.80
CA ILE A 197 -5.66 -9.01 -21.45
C ILE A 197 -5.17 -10.39 -20.96
N ALA A 198 -5.95 -11.44 -21.18
CA ALA A 198 -5.58 -12.81 -20.78
C ALA A 198 -4.29 -13.30 -21.48
N VAL A 199 -4.10 -12.96 -22.75
CA VAL A 199 -2.87 -13.27 -23.48
C VAL A 199 -1.69 -12.48 -22.92
N VAL A 200 -1.84 -11.17 -22.76
CA VAL A 200 -0.78 -10.31 -22.21
C VAL A 200 -0.34 -10.78 -20.83
N ALA A 201 -1.29 -11.15 -19.97
CA ALA A 201 -1.00 -11.65 -18.63
C ALA A 201 -0.32 -13.04 -18.67
N ARG A 202 -0.79 -13.96 -19.51
CA ARG A 202 -0.23 -15.32 -19.63
C ARG A 202 1.21 -15.31 -20.14
N GLU A 203 1.47 -14.46 -21.12
CA GLU A 203 2.80 -14.30 -21.73
C GLU A 203 3.69 -13.34 -20.96
N ASN A 204 3.20 -12.76 -19.85
CA ASN A 204 3.94 -11.82 -19.01
C ASN A 204 4.55 -10.62 -19.77
N LEU A 205 3.80 -10.08 -20.74
CA LEU A 205 4.29 -9.06 -21.68
C LEU A 205 4.30 -7.65 -21.10
N ALA A 206 3.50 -7.37 -20.07
CA ALA A 206 3.37 -6.05 -19.51
C ALA A 206 3.43 -6.07 -17.99
N SER A 207 4.10 -5.09 -17.40
CA SER A 207 4.10 -4.88 -15.94
C SER A 207 2.73 -4.45 -15.43
N GLU A 208 1.95 -3.78 -16.30
CA GLU A 208 0.57 -3.39 -16.07
C GLU A 208 -0.28 -3.66 -17.31
N CYS A 209 -1.46 -4.22 -17.10
CA CYS A 209 -2.44 -4.41 -18.15
C CYS A 209 -3.85 -4.30 -17.55
N PHE A 210 -4.61 -3.28 -17.95
CA PHE A 210 -5.98 -3.08 -17.48
C PHE A 210 -6.86 -2.51 -18.58
N GLY A 211 -8.14 -2.80 -18.51
CA GLY A 211 -9.17 -2.27 -19.40
C GLY A 211 -9.99 -1.20 -18.73
N PHE A 212 -10.44 -0.22 -19.50
CA PHE A 212 -11.43 0.77 -19.06
C PHE A 212 -12.76 0.52 -19.73
N ASP A 213 -13.83 0.55 -18.95
CA ASP A 213 -15.18 0.63 -19.43
C ASP A 213 -15.39 1.96 -20.20
N PRO A 214 -16.03 1.96 -21.39
CA PRO A 214 -16.24 3.16 -22.20
C PRO A 214 -17.04 4.24 -21.48
N PHE A 215 -18.00 3.87 -20.63
CA PHE A 215 -18.78 4.80 -19.85
C PHE A 215 -17.90 5.50 -18.80
N LEU A 216 -17.10 4.74 -18.06
CA LEU A 216 -16.17 5.27 -17.08
C LEU A 216 -15.14 6.19 -17.74
N GLN A 217 -14.64 5.81 -18.91
CA GLN A 217 -13.70 6.62 -19.67
C GLN A 217 -14.33 7.94 -20.10
N LYS A 218 -15.55 7.92 -20.64
CA LYS A 218 -16.29 9.14 -20.99
C LYS A 218 -16.53 10.06 -19.79
N GLN A 219 -16.82 9.50 -18.61
CA GLN A 219 -17.01 10.31 -17.41
C GLN A 219 -15.70 10.94 -16.92
N ARG A 220 -14.58 10.23 -16.98
CA ARG A 220 -13.24 10.74 -16.62
C ARG A 220 -12.74 11.82 -17.60
N MET A 221 -13.11 11.70 -18.88
CA MET A 221 -12.71 12.65 -19.91
C MET A 221 -13.63 13.88 -20.01
N LYS A 222 -14.76 13.89 -19.31
CA LYS A 222 -15.58 15.10 -19.20
C LYS A 222 -14.82 16.14 -18.40
N ARG A 223 -14.26 17.13 -19.09
CA ARG A 223 -13.78 18.35 -18.44
C ARG A 223 -14.96 19.02 -17.73
N GLU A 224 -14.82 19.22 -16.44
CA GLU A 224 -15.73 20.10 -15.71
C GLU A 224 -15.56 21.53 -16.24
N THR A 225 -16.61 22.33 -16.16
CA THR A 225 -16.52 23.72 -16.61
C THR A 225 -15.55 24.49 -15.72
N LEU A 226 -14.75 25.39 -16.29
CA LEU A 226 -13.79 26.24 -15.56
C LEU A 226 -14.41 26.89 -14.31
N ALA A 227 -15.68 27.24 -14.37
CA ALA A 227 -16.42 27.82 -13.24
C ALA A 227 -16.58 26.83 -12.08
N LYS A 228 -16.70 25.52 -12.35
CA LYS A 228 -16.81 24.47 -11.32
C LYS A 228 -15.46 24.17 -10.72
N ASP A 229 -14.40 24.19 -11.52
CA ASP A 229 -13.02 24.05 -11.07
C ASP A 229 -12.61 25.19 -10.13
N ILE A 230 -12.93 26.44 -10.49
CA ILE A 230 -12.69 27.63 -9.66
C ILE A 230 -13.48 27.53 -8.34
N LYS A 231 -14.73 27.07 -8.38
CA LYS A 231 -15.57 26.89 -7.17
C LYS A 231 -15.04 25.80 -6.25
N THR A 232 -14.45 24.75 -6.82
CA THR A 232 -13.83 23.65 -6.08
C THR A 232 -12.50 24.11 -5.46
N LEU A 233 -11.68 24.84 -6.21
CA LEU A 233 -10.46 25.48 -5.70
C LEU A 233 -10.75 26.45 -4.55
N GLY A 234 -11.79 27.28 -4.67
CA GLY A 234 -12.22 28.19 -3.60
C GLY A 234 -12.65 27.48 -2.31
N LYS A 235 -13.11 26.22 -2.38
CA LYS A 235 -13.45 25.42 -1.19
C LYS A 235 -12.24 24.70 -0.55
N VAL A 236 -11.14 24.61 -1.26
CA VAL A 236 -9.91 23.94 -0.80
C VAL A 236 -8.94 24.95 -0.17
N ILE A 237 -9.08 26.24 -0.55
CA ILE A 237 -8.19 27.32 -0.12
C ILE A 237 -8.82 28.15 1.03
N GLY A 238 -10.13 28.05 1.27
CA GLY A 238 -10.85 28.67 2.40
C GLY A 238 -11.15 27.64 3.48
#